data_394fb538f748681a5bf44eb593862489
#
_entry.id   394fb538f748681a5bf44eb593862489
#
_cell.length_a   1.000
_cell.length_b   1.000
_cell.length_c   1.000
_cell.angle_alpha   90.00
_cell.angle_beta   90.00
_cell.angle_gamma   90.00
#
_symmetry.space_group_name_H-M   'P 1'
#
loop_
_entity.id
_entity.type
_entity.pdbx_description
1 polymer ?
#
loop_
_entity_poly.entity_id
_entity_poly.type
_entity_poly.pdbx_seq_one_letter_code
_entity_poly.pdbx_strand_id
1 'polypeptide(L)'
;MGLFDILKTSPAGKSDNPSLGDQLVTITDVISPSAININPRNISISGTNAHVFYAVTYPRYLNDGWMDPILNMSKEMDVSIFIHPVDTADTLKKFQKKVAEVQSQISIKEEKGEVRDPQLEAAYRNLEDLRDRLLQAEEKLFNVGFYLAIYSDNEANLMQIENEVRGVLDARLIGMKPALFQQGQGLKSIVPLADDQLQIHSKFNTEPLSSFFPFTSFDLTSDTGILYGINRHNSSMVLFDRFSLTN
;
A
#
# COMPACT_ATOMS: atom_id res chain seq x y z
N MET A 1 17.99 -10.40 -21.07
CA MET A 1 18.87 -9.25 -20.81
C MET A 1 17.97 -8.22 -20.17
N GLY A 2 17.98 -8.21 -18.83
CA GLY A 2 16.96 -7.45 -18.07
C GLY A 2 17.40 -6.02 -17.82
N LEU A 3 16.44 -5.14 -17.66
CA LEU A 3 16.55 -3.71 -17.33
C LEU A 3 17.49 -3.43 -16.12
N PHE A 4 17.87 -4.46 -15.37
CA PHE A 4 18.65 -4.41 -14.14
C PHE A 4 20.17 -4.53 -14.30
N ASP A 5 20.68 -4.79 -15.51
CA ASP A 5 22.14 -4.77 -15.74
C ASP A 5 22.74 -3.35 -15.79
N ILE A 6 21.87 -2.32 -15.81
CA ILE A 6 22.26 -0.90 -15.92
C ILE A 6 22.73 -0.32 -14.56
N LEU A 7 22.49 -1.02 -13.45
CA LEU A 7 22.90 -0.58 -12.10
C LEU A 7 24.27 -1.11 -11.65
N LYS A 8 25.03 -1.76 -12.53
CA LYS A 8 26.42 -2.10 -12.24
C LYS A 8 27.31 -0.92 -12.58
N THR A 9 27.87 -0.32 -11.56
CA THR A 9 28.92 0.70 -11.64
C THR A 9 30.03 0.31 -12.61
N SER A 10 30.22 1.12 -13.65
CA SER A 10 31.37 1.01 -14.53
C SER A 10 32.66 1.41 -13.79
N PRO A 11 33.76 0.67 -13.97
CA PRO A 11 35.05 1.08 -13.45
C PRO A 11 35.57 2.28 -14.25
N ALA A 12 36.06 3.28 -13.56
CA ALA A 12 36.77 4.41 -14.12
C ALA A 12 38.00 3.95 -14.92
N GLY A 13 38.11 4.34 -16.18
CA GLY A 13 39.30 4.11 -16.96
C GLY A 13 39.19 4.45 -18.42
N LYS A 14 39.72 5.59 -18.75
CA LYS A 14 40.25 6.15 -20.01
C LYS A 14 39.41 7.24 -20.67
N SER A 15 39.98 8.44 -20.61
CA SER A 15 39.65 9.60 -21.42
C SER A 15 40.01 9.32 -22.89
N ASP A 16 39.04 8.95 -23.69
CA ASP A 16 39.06 9.20 -25.13
C ASP A 16 37.89 10.16 -25.40
N ASN A 17 38.25 11.39 -25.83
CA ASN A 17 37.27 12.36 -26.29
C ASN A 17 36.54 11.81 -27.52
N PRO A 18 35.29 11.43 -27.47
CA PRO A 18 34.50 11.23 -28.67
C PRO A 18 34.02 12.59 -29.16
N SER A 19 34.27 12.86 -30.45
CA SER A 19 33.73 13.99 -31.19
C SER A 19 32.24 14.11 -31.00
N LEU A 20 31.74 15.34 -30.76
CA LEU A 20 30.34 15.74 -30.54
C LEU A 20 29.45 15.47 -31.77
N GLY A 21 29.32 14.24 -32.24
CA GLY A 21 28.73 14.04 -33.55
C GLY A 21 27.78 12.83 -33.73
N ASP A 22 27.85 11.78 -32.92
CA ASP A 22 27.05 10.57 -33.18
C ASP A 22 26.78 9.77 -31.90
N GLN A 23 26.20 10.39 -30.90
CA GLN A 23 25.48 9.61 -29.86
C GLN A 23 24.08 9.32 -30.36
N LEU A 24 23.88 8.13 -30.89
CA LEU A 24 22.53 7.61 -31.12
C LEU A 24 21.80 7.59 -29.77
N VAL A 25 20.95 8.59 -29.54
CA VAL A 25 20.07 8.64 -28.36
C VAL A 25 19.16 7.43 -28.45
N THR A 26 19.31 6.50 -27.52
CA THR A 26 18.47 5.31 -27.44
C THR A 26 17.13 5.67 -26.78
N ILE A 27 16.10 4.84 -27.03
CA ILE A 27 14.81 5.01 -26.32
C ILE A 27 15.02 4.95 -24.80
N THR A 28 15.94 4.12 -24.35
CA THR A 28 16.30 4.00 -22.93
C THR A 28 16.83 5.32 -22.38
N ASP A 29 17.66 6.05 -23.12
CA ASP A 29 18.22 7.35 -22.70
C ASP A 29 17.12 8.42 -22.58
N VAL A 30 16.07 8.32 -23.41
CA VAL A 30 14.94 9.26 -23.40
C VAL A 30 13.99 9.01 -22.21
N ILE A 31 13.73 7.74 -21.88
CA ILE A 31 12.79 7.37 -20.83
C ILE A 31 13.44 7.23 -19.44
N SER A 32 14.75 7.12 -19.37
CA SER A 32 15.45 6.99 -18.08
C SER A 32 15.48 8.32 -17.34
N PRO A 33 15.26 8.30 -16.02
CA PRO A 33 15.44 9.49 -15.21
C PRO A 33 16.91 9.97 -15.27
N SER A 34 17.12 11.28 -15.31
CA SER A 34 18.45 11.89 -15.41
C SER A 34 19.36 11.56 -14.21
N ALA A 35 18.76 11.37 -13.02
CA ALA A 35 19.45 10.97 -11.81
C ALA A 35 18.48 10.31 -10.85
N ILE A 36 18.96 9.28 -10.13
CA ILE A 36 18.26 8.69 -8.99
C ILE A 36 19.22 8.72 -7.80
N ASN A 37 18.82 9.38 -6.72
CA ASN A 37 19.56 9.40 -5.46
C ASN A 37 18.71 8.76 -4.36
N ILE A 38 19.19 7.67 -3.78
CA ILE A 38 18.47 6.91 -2.75
C ILE A 38 19.10 7.24 -1.40
N ASN A 39 18.33 7.90 -0.56
CA ASN A 39 18.69 8.21 0.83
C ASN A 39 17.96 7.27 1.79
N PRO A 40 18.37 7.20 3.07
CA PRO A 40 17.70 6.36 4.06
C PRO A 40 16.20 6.65 4.25
N ARG A 41 15.77 7.89 4.02
CA ARG A 41 14.39 8.34 4.26
C ARG A 41 13.61 8.70 3.01
N ASN A 42 14.27 9.09 1.93
CA ASN A 42 13.65 9.55 0.70
C ASN A 42 14.44 9.10 -0.54
N ILE A 43 13.83 9.26 -1.68
CA ILE A 43 14.45 9.08 -2.99
C ILE A 43 14.28 10.38 -3.74
N SER A 44 15.33 10.83 -4.43
CA SER A 44 15.23 11.93 -5.38
C SER A 44 15.38 11.38 -6.80
N ILE A 45 14.38 11.62 -7.64
CA ILE A 45 14.30 11.15 -9.03
C ILE A 45 14.20 12.37 -9.92
N SER A 46 15.25 12.70 -10.63
CA SER A 46 15.30 13.87 -11.56
C SER A 46 14.83 15.19 -10.92
N GLY A 47 15.04 15.37 -9.60
CA GLY A 47 14.64 16.56 -8.86
C GLY A 47 13.34 16.42 -8.07
N THR A 48 12.48 15.46 -8.39
CA THR A 48 11.28 15.15 -7.58
C THR A 48 11.65 14.23 -6.43
N ASN A 49 11.22 14.57 -5.22
CA ASN A 49 11.43 13.74 -4.04
C ASN A 49 10.26 12.78 -3.85
N ALA A 50 10.58 11.52 -3.55
CA ALA A 50 9.63 10.48 -3.23
C ALA A 50 9.88 9.91 -1.83
N HIS A 51 8.83 9.55 -1.14
CA HIS A 51 8.89 8.85 0.15
C HIS A 51 7.96 7.65 0.14
N VAL A 52 8.49 6.48 0.40
CA VAL A 52 7.74 5.21 0.36
C VAL A 52 7.41 4.74 1.77
N PHE A 53 6.17 4.30 1.93
CA PHE A 53 5.59 3.77 3.16
C PHE A 53 4.98 2.39 2.92
N TYR A 54 4.82 1.66 4.00
CA TYR A 54 4.09 0.40 4.01
C TYR A 54 3.16 0.32 5.23
N ALA A 55 2.02 -0.34 5.05
CA ALA A 55 1.08 -0.56 6.14
C ALA A 55 1.53 -1.74 7.02
N VAL A 56 1.41 -1.57 8.35
CA VAL A 56 1.79 -2.58 9.34
C VAL A 56 0.64 -2.99 10.25
N THR A 57 -0.32 -2.10 10.45
CA THR A 57 -1.47 -2.36 11.31
C THR A 57 -2.75 -1.97 10.59
N TYR A 58 -3.79 -2.73 10.86
CA TYR A 58 -5.12 -2.53 10.31
C TYR A 58 -6.16 -2.63 11.43
N PRO A 59 -7.32 -1.98 11.29
CA PRO A 59 -8.42 -2.16 12.22
C PRO A 59 -8.94 -3.60 12.17
N ARG A 60 -9.68 -3.99 13.18
CA ARG A 60 -10.30 -5.32 13.24
C ARG A 60 -11.27 -5.58 12.08
N TYR A 61 -11.93 -4.54 11.60
CA TYR A 61 -12.84 -4.58 10.47
C TYR A 61 -12.46 -3.48 9.48
N LEU A 62 -12.31 -3.86 8.22
CA LEU A 62 -12.14 -2.95 7.10
C LEU A 62 -13.48 -2.82 6.36
N ASN A 63 -13.99 -1.61 6.28
CA ASN A 63 -15.20 -1.31 5.52
C ASN A 63 -14.86 -0.99 4.07
N ASP A 64 -15.80 -1.23 3.17
CA ASP A 64 -15.67 -0.78 1.79
C ASP A 64 -15.45 0.73 1.74
N GLY A 65 -14.63 1.19 0.79
CA GLY A 65 -14.31 2.60 0.63
C GLY A 65 -13.34 3.18 1.67
N TRP A 66 -12.64 2.35 2.44
CA TRP A 66 -11.64 2.84 3.41
C TRP A 66 -10.50 3.63 2.75
N MET A 67 -10.21 3.37 1.46
CA MET A 67 -9.19 4.08 0.69
C MET A 67 -9.69 5.40 0.08
N ASP A 68 -11.01 5.64 0.02
CA ASP A 68 -11.58 6.80 -0.65
C ASP A 68 -10.94 8.15 -0.28
N PRO A 69 -10.69 8.45 1.00
CA PRO A 69 -10.09 9.74 1.34
C PRO A 69 -8.65 9.89 0.88
N ILE A 70 -7.91 8.78 0.73
CA ILE A 70 -6.54 8.81 0.22
C ILE A 70 -6.59 9.01 -1.29
N LEU A 71 -7.41 8.23 -1.99
CA LEU A 71 -7.53 8.28 -3.45
C LEU A 71 -8.12 9.60 -3.96
N ASN A 72 -8.92 10.29 -3.13
CA ASN A 72 -9.48 11.62 -3.43
C ASN A 72 -8.60 12.79 -2.96
N MET A 73 -7.42 12.52 -2.38
CA MET A 73 -6.46 13.59 -2.07
C MET A 73 -5.89 14.18 -3.36
N SER A 74 -5.89 15.53 -3.46
CA SER A 74 -5.24 16.25 -4.58
C SER A 74 -3.71 16.28 -4.39
N LYS A 75 -3.10 15.11 -4.29
CA LYS A 75 -1.65 14.92 -4.10
C LYS A 75 -1.14 13.87 -5.07
N GLU A 76 0.08 14.04 -5.53
CA GLU A 76 0.73 13.02 -6.35
C GLU A 76 1.16 11.85 -5.47
N MET A 77 0.58 10.69 -5.73
CA MET A 77 0.89 9.47 -4.99
C MET A 77 0.62 8.22 -5.84
N ASP A 78 1.37 7.17 -5.55
CA ASP A 78 1.15 5.84 -6.10
C ASP A 78 0.80 4.87 -4.98
N VAL A 79 -0.15 3.97 -5.26
CA VAL A 79 -0.56 2.89 -4.38
C VAL A 79 -0.27 1.57 -5.06
N SER A 80 0.42 0.67 -4.36
CA SER A 80 0.68 -0.69 -4.82
C SER A 80 0.15 -1.70 -3.82
N ILE A 81 -0.59 -2.69 -4.31
CA ILE A 81 -1.17 -3.76 -3.51
C ILE A 81 -0.68 -5.09 -4.06
N PHE A 82 0.07 -5.83 -3.24
CA PHE A 82 0.51 -7.19 -3.55
C PHE A 82 -0.36 -8.20 -2.81
N ILE A 83 -0.90 -9.15 -3.53
CA ILE A 83 -1.79 -10.18 -2.99
C ILE A 83 -1.19 -11.55 -3.30
N HIS A 84 -0.67 -12.21 -2.28
CA HIS A 84 -0.07 -13.54 -2.41
C HIS A 84 -0.97 -14.58 -1.74
N PRO A 85 -1.54 -15.54 -2.49
CA PRO A 85 -2.32 -16.61 -1.90
C PRO A 85 -1.46 -17.47 -0.98
N VAL A 86 -2.02 -17.87 0.16
CA VAL A 86 -1.36 -18.72 1.14
C VAL A 86 -1.90 -20.13 1.02
N ASP A 87 -1.02 -21.15 1.17
CA ASP A 87 -1.46 -22.53 1.22
C ASP A 87 -2.42 -22.76 2.39
N THR A 88 -3.62 -23.22 2.05
CA THR A 88 -4.69 -23.44 3.02
C THR A 88 -4.37 -24.60 3.95
N ALA A 89 -3.72 -25.66 3.48
CA ALA A 89 -3.44 -26.85 4.27
C ALA A 89 -2.46 -26.57 5.42
N ASP A 90 -1.35 -25.89 5.13
CA ASP A 90 -0.39 -25.49 6.16
C ASP A 90 -0.95 -24.45 7.12
N THR A 91 -1.81 -23.60 6.62
CA THR A 91 -2.47 -22.58 7.43
C THR A 91 -3.48 -23.21 8.37
N LEU A 92 -4.30 -24.14 7.92
CA LEU A 92 -5.24 -24.87 8.77
C LEU A 92 -4.55 -25.57 9.95
N LYS A 93 -3.40 -26.22 9.72
CA LYS A 93 -2.60 -26.81 10.81
C LYS A 93 -2.18 -25.77 11.86
N LYS A 94 -1.75 -24.59 11.40
CA LYS A 94 -1.37 -23.48 12.31
C LYS A 94 -2.57 -22.94 13.09
N PHE A 95 -3.74 -22.81 12.43
CA PHE A 95 -4.97 -22.41 13.07
C PHE A 95 -5.45 -23.43 14.11
N GLN A 96 -5.47 -24.73 13.78
CA GLN A 96 -5.81 -25.79 14.74
C GLN A 96 -4.95 -25.74 16.00
N LYS A 97 -3.64 -25.54 15.82
CA LYS A 97 -2.71 -25.40 16.94
C LYS A 97 -3.03 -24.13 17.77
N LYS A 98 -3.38 -23.01 17.11
CA LYS A 98 -3.71 -21.76 17.79
C LYS A 98 -5.03 -21.86 18.56
N VAL A 99 -6.04 -22.49 17.98
CA VAL A 99 -7.33 -22.77 18.66
C VAL A 99 -7.08 -23.60 19.91
N ALA A 100 -6.31 -24.70 19.82
CA ALA A 100 -5.97 -25.55 20.97
C ALA A 100 -5.22 -24.78 22.06
N GLU A 101 -4.29 -23.88 21.67
CA GLU A 101 -3.54 -23.04 22.61
C GLU A 101 -4.50 -22.09 23.38
N VAL A 102 -5.40 -21.40 22.69
CA VAL A 102 -6.35 -20.49 23.31
C VAL A 102 -7.33 -21.24 24.21
N GLN A 103 -7.81 -22.40 23.76
CA GLN A 103 -8.68 -23.27 24.55
C GLN A 103 -8.00 -23.72 25.85
N SER A 104 -6.72 -24.13 25.77
CA SER A 104 -5.95 -24.49 26.95
C SER A 104 -5.81 -23.34 27.95
N GLN A 105 -5.60 -22.11 27.44
CA GLN A 105 -5.54 -20.92 28.29
C GLN A 105 -6.87 -20.65 29.02
N ILE A 106 -8.00 -20.86 28.35
CA ILE A 106 -9.34 -20.74 28.95
C ILE A 106 -9.49 -21.78 30.05
N SER A 107 -9.20 -23.06 29.77
CA SER A 107 -9.31 -24.16 30.75
C SER A 107 -8.44 -23.93 31.99
N ILE A 108 -7.20 -23.46 31.82
CA ILE A 108 -6.29 -23.15 32.93
C ILE A 108 -6.88 -22.03 33.83
N LYS A 109 -7.47 -21.00 33.23
CA LYS A 109 -8.12 -19.93 33.99
C LYS A 109 -9.36 -20.41 34.76
N GLU A 110 -10.16 -21.27 34.13
CA GLU A 110 -11.33 -21.89 34.77
C GLU A 110 -10.92 -22.80 35.96
N GLU A 111 -9.88 -23.63 35.79
CA GLU A 111 -9.34 -24.48 36.86
C GLU A 111 -8.81 -23.66 38.06
N LYS A 112 -8.26 -22.48 37.79
CA LYS A 112 -7.78 -21.55 38.84
C LYS A 112 -8.90 -20.76 39.50
N GLY A 113 -10.14 -20.89 39.05
CA GLY A 113 -11.28 -20.12 39.55
C GLY A 113 -11.22 -18.63 39.18
N GLU A 114 -10.45 -18.27 38.17
CA GLU A 114 -10.37 -16.89 37.71
C GLU A 114 -11.67 -16.50 36.95
N VAL A 115 -11.97 -15.19 37.00
CA VAL A 115 -13.13 -14.65 36.26
C VAL A 115 -12.92 -14.86 34.76
N ARG A 116 -13.98 -15.26 34.08
CA ARG A 116 -13.98 -15.40 32.62
C ARG A 116 -13.48 -14.14 31.92
N ASP A 117 -12.60 -14.33 30.95
CA ASP A 117 -12.00 -13.27 30.13
C ASP A 117 -12.78 -13.14 28.82
N PRO A 118 -13.66 -12.12 28.66
CA PRO A 118 -14.49 -11.99 27.48
C PRO A 118 -13.68 -11.81 26.18
N GLN A 119 -12.47 -11.25 26.28
CA GLN A 119 -11.59 -11.06 25.12
C GLN A 119 -11.04 -12.39 24.63
N LEU A 120 -10.65 -13.27 25.56
CA LEU A 120 -10.13 -14.60 25.24
C LEU A 120 -11.23 -15.50 24.65
N GLU A 121 -12.44 -15.44 25.20
CA GLU A 121 -13.60 -16.18 24.66
C GLU A 121 -13.98 -15.68 23.24
N ALA A 122 -13.99 -14.36 23.03
CA ALA A 122 -14.24 -13.79 21.71
C ALA A 122 -13.16 -14.18 20.70
N ALA A 123 -11.90 -14.17 21.11
CA ALA A 123 -10.77 -14.62 20.26
C ALA A 123 -10.93 -16.11 19.89
N TYR A 124 -11.31 -16.95 20.84
CA TYR A 124 -11.54 -18.39 20.59
C TYR A 124 -12.65 -18.60 19.55
N ARG A 125 -13.82 -17.99 19.75
CA ARG A 125 -14.95 -18.11 18.81
C ARG A 125 -14.60 -17.63 17.41
N ASN A 126 -13.89 -16.49 17.30
CA ASN A 126 -13.48 -15.97 15.99
C ASN A 126 -12.47 -16.89 15.28
N LEU A 127 -11.56 -17.52 16.03
CA LEU A 127 -10.62 -18.48 15.48
C LEU A 127 -11.31 -19.76 15.02
N GLU A 128 -12.31 -20.26 15.77
CA GLU A 128 -13.10 -21.42 15.37
C GLU A 128 -13.93 -21.13 14.10
N ASP A 129 -14.65 -20.01 14.07
CA ASP A 129 -15.44 -19.60 12.91
C ASP A 129 -14.56 -19.49 11.66
N LEU A 130 -13.44 -18.79 11.74
CA LEU A 130 -12.53 -18.67 10.62
C LEU A 130 -11.95 -20.03 10.19
N ARG A 131 -11.59 -20.91 11.14
CA ARG A 131 -11.12 -22.27 10.83
C ARG A 131 -12.19 -23.04 10.05
N ASP A 132 -13.43 -22.97 10.48
CA ASP A 132 -14.53 -23.72 9.87
C ASP A 132 -14.86 -23.20 8.48
N ARG A 133 -14.87 -21.88 8.29
CA ARG A 133 -15.03 -21.24 6.98
C ARG A 133 -13.88 -21.58 6.01
N LEU A 134 -12.65 -21.68 6.53
CA LEU A 134 -11.51 -22.15 5.73
C LEU A 134 -11.62 -23.62 5.34
N LEU A 135 -12.13 -24.50 6.24
CA LEU A 135 -12.36 -25.92 5.97
C LEU A 135 -13.45 -26.12 4.92
N GLN A 136 -14.49 -25.29 4.93
CA GLN A 136 -15.59 -25.32 3.96
C GLN A 136 -15.23 -24.65 2.64
N ALA A 137 -14.02 -24.12 2.51
CA ALA A 137 -13.53 -23.34 1.37
C ALA A 137 -14.38 -22.07 1.07
N GLU A 138 -15.13 -21.58 2.06
CA GLU A 138 -15.85 -20.29 1.98
C GLU A 138 -14.88 -19.12 2.05
N GLU A 139 -13.77 -19.30 2.79
CA GLU A 139 -12.71 -18.31 2.93
C GLU A 139 -11.37 -18.86 2.45
N LYS A 140 -10.51 -17.94 2.02
CA LYS A 140 -9.09 -18.19 1.70
C LYS A 140 -8.23 -17.17 2.42
N LEU A 141 -6.95 -17.49 2.59
CA LEU A 141 -5.99 -16.60 3.22
C LEU A 141 -4.98 -16.08 2.20
N PHE A 142 -4.59 -14.84 2.42
CA PHE A 142 -3.64 -14.13 1.59
C PHE A 142 -2.64 -13.37 2.46
N ASN A 143 -1.40 -13.28 1.98
CA ASN A 143 -0.44 -12.31 2.47
C ASN A 143 -0.57 -11.07 1.59
N VAL A 144 -0.88 -9.92 2.19
CA VAL A 144 -1.16 -8.68 1.48
C VAL A 144 -0.14 -7.63 1.86
N GLY A 145 0.59 -7.11 0.88
CA GLY A 145 1.43 -5.93 0.99
C GLY A 145 0.65 -4.71 0.50
N PHE A 146 0.60 -3.66 1.30
CA PHE A 146 0.03 -2.36 0.92
C PHE A 146 1.12 -1.31 1.06
N TYR A 147 1.51 -0.73 -0.07
CA TYR A 147 2.58 0.24 -0.18
C TYR A 147 2.06 1.54 -0.78
N LEU A 148 2.60 2.65 -0.32
CA LEU A 148 2.24 3.99 -0.76
C LEU A 148 3.51 4.79 -1.01
N ALA A 149 3.61 5.44 -2.16
CA ALA A 149 4.61 6.47 -2.41
C ALA A 149 3.94 7.83 -2.54
N ILE A 150 4.52 8.85 -1.96
CA ILE A 150 4.14 10.25 -2.11
C ILE A 150 5.26 11.01 -2.79
N TYR A 151 4.91 12.00 -3.59
CA TYR A 151 5.86 12.76 -4.41
C TYR A 151 5.74 14.26 -4.13
N SER A 152 6.88 14.96 -4.20
CA SER A 152 6.92 16.42 -4.16
C SER A 152 8.27 16.94 -4.65
N ASP A 153 8.29 18.11 -5.25
CA ASP A 153 9.53 18.80 -5.65
C ASP A 153 10.29 19.36 -4.44
N ASN A 154 9.60 19.59 -3.32
CA ASN A 154 10.17 20.18 -2.11
C ASN A 154 10.06 19.22 -0.92
N GLU A 155 11.15 18.98 -0.21
CA GLU A 155 11.20 18.12 0.97
C GLU A 155 10.28 18.60 2.12
N ALA A 156 10.16 19.91 2.32
CA ALA A 156 9.25 20.45 3.34
C ALA A 156 7.78 20.15 3.01
N ASN A 157 7.40 20.25 1.74
CA ASN A 157 6.06 19.92 1.28
C ASN A 157 5.83 18.38 1.35
N LEU A 158 6.86 17.57 1.05
CA LEU A 158 6.80 16.12 1.20
C LEU A 158 6.47 15.71 2.65
N MET A 159 7.08 16.35 3.64
CA MET A 159 6.78 16.12 5.06
C MET A 159 5.35 16.55 5.43
N GLN A 160 4.83 17.63 4.84
CA GLN A 160 3.46 18.04 5.05
C GLN A 160 2.47 17.01 4.48
N ILE A 161 2.70 16.56 3.25
CA ILE A 161 1.88 15.51 2.60
C ILE A 161 1.92 14.22 3.44
N GLU A 162 3.10 13.84 3.94
CA GLU A 162 3.25 12.68 4.83
C GLU A 162 2.32 12.79 6.04
N ASN A 163 2.32 13.94 6.72
CA ASN A 163 1.50 14.15 7.91
C ASN A 163 -0.01 14.13 7.57
N GLU A 164 -0.41 14.71 6.44
CA GLU A 164 -1.80 14.69 5.96
C GLU A 164 -2.25 13.24 5.68
N VAL A 165 -1.46 12.46 4.93
CA VAL A 165 -1.74 11.06 4.61
C VAL A 165 -1.81 10.21 5.88
N ARG A 166 -0.84 10.38 6.79
CA ARG A 166 -0.86 9.67 8.07
C ARG A 166 -2.10 10.00 8.87
N GLY A 167 -2.46 11.28 8.99
CA GLY A 167 -3.67 11.69 9.71
C GLY A 167 -4.94 11.04 9.16
N VAL A 168 -5.06 10.92 7.85
CA VAL A 168 -6.19 10.25 7.19
C VAL A 168 -6.22 8.76 7.50
N LEU A 169 -5.07 8.08 7.47
CA LEU A 169 -4.96 6.64 7.72
C LEU A 169 -5.08 6.29 9.20
N ASP A 170 -4.45 7.07 10.08
CA ASP A 170 -4.53 6.89 11.53
C ASP A 170 -5.96 7.05 12.05
N ALA A 171 -6.74 7.98 11.46
CA ALA A 171 -8.17 8.13 11.76
C ALA A 171 -8.98 6.86 11.44
N ARG A 172 -8.45 5.98 10.59
CA ARG A 172 -9.02 4.66 10.25
C ARG A 172 -8.32 3.49 10.92
N LEU A 173 -7.44 3.78 11.88
CA LEU A 173 -6.63 2.78 12.58
C LEU A 173 -5.71 1.97 11.65
N ILE A 174 -5.30 2.57 10.53
CA ILE A 174 -4.33 1.98 9.61
C ILE A 174 -2.98 2.63 9.86
N GLY A 175 -2.07 1.87 10.49
CA GLY A 175 -0.75 2.38 10.81
C GLY A 175 0.24 2.17 9.68
N MET A 176 0.83 3.27 9.18
CA MET A 176 1.86 3.25 8.16
C MET A 176 3.25 3.50 8.76
N LYS A 177 4.25 2.83 8.21
CA LYS A 177 5.66 3.09 8.53
C LYS A 177 6.44 3.45 7.27
N PRO A 178 7.40 4.40 7.37
CA PRO A 178 8.29 4.69 6.27
C PRO A 178 9.24 3.51 6.02
N ALA A 179 9.57 3.27 4.76
CA ALA A 179 10.55 2.27 4.35
C ALA A 179 11.99 2.76 4.64
N LEU A 180 12.30 3.01 5.92
CA LEU A 180 13.62 3.50 6.35
C LEU A 180 14.71 2.52 5.93
N PHE A 181 15.77 3.04 5.30
CA PHE A 181 16.88 2.28 4.73
C PHE A 181 16.47 1.28 3.63
N GLN A 182 15.19 1.24 3.25
CA GLN A 182 14.61 0.37 2.22
C GLN A 182 13.87 1.16 1.14
N GLN A 183 14.15 2.46 1.01
CA GLN A 183 13.47 3.31 0.03
C GLN A 183 13.64 2.80 -1.40
N GLY A 184 14.82 2.28 -1.75
CA GLY A 184 15.08 1.69 -3.06
C GLY A 184 14.27 0.43 -3.35
N GLN A 185 14.12 -0.46 -2.36
CA GLN A 185 13.22 -1.62 -2.43
C GLN A 185 11.77 -1.15 -2.51
N GLY A 186 11.43 -0.12 -1.72
CA GLY A 186 10.11 0.51 -1.75
C GLY A 186 9.75 1.02 -3.14
N LEU A 187 10.63 1.77 -3.78
CA LEU A 187 10.40 2.27 -5.14
C LEU A 187 10.15 1.12 -6.12
N LYS A 188 10.95 0.05 -6.06
CA LYS A 188 10.77 -1.13 -6.93
C LYS A 188 9.43 -1.84 -6.68
N SER A 189 8.94 -1.84 -5.44
CA SER A 189 7.63 -2.39 -5.10
C SER A 189 6.47 -1.47 -5.50
N ILE A 190 6.72 -0.17 -5.73
CA ILE A 190 5.68 0.78 -6.16
C ILE A 190 5.53 0.82 -7.68
N VAL A 191 6.66 0.85 -8.42
CA VAL A 191 6.60 0.88 -9.89
C VAL A 191 5.94 -0.40 -10.44
N PRO A 192 5.21 -0.34 -11.58
CA PRO A 192 4.40 -1.44 -12.09
C PRO A 192 5.24 -2.58 -12.71
N LEU A 193 6.22 -3.08 -11.97
CA LEU A 193 7.09 -4.20 -12.37
C LEU A 193 6.62 -5.53 -11.78
N ALA A 194 5.58 -5.53 -10.94
CA ALA A 194 5.12 -6.69 -10.18
C ALA A 194 6.23 -7.35 -9.32
N ASP A 195 7.20 -6.55 -8.83
CA ASP A 195 8.34 -6.99 -8.03
C ASP A 195 8.21 -6.49 -6.59
N ASP A 196 7.75 -7.35 -5.70
CA ASP A 196 7.59 -7.04 -4.28
C ASP A 196 8.91 -7.21 -3.53
N GLN A 197 9.73 -6.19 -3.50
CA GLN A 197 11.02 -6.21 -2.83
C GLN A 197 10.96 -5.86 -1.34
N LEU A 198 9.92 -5.18 -0.89
CA LEU A 198 9.72 -4.89 0.54
C LEU A 198 9.33 -6.15 1.32
N GLN A 199 8.52 -7.02 0.74
CA GLN A 199 8.06 -8.29 1.32
C GLN A 199 7.43 -8.13 2.72
N ILE A 200 6.79 -6.99 2.97
CA ILE A 200 6.12 -6.68 4.23
C ILE A 200 4.63 -6.91 4.05
N HIS A 201 4.15 -8.02 4.61
CA HIS A 201 2.78 -8.47 4.39
C HIS A 201 2.00 -8.59 5.70
N SER A 202 0.71 -8.30 5.62
CA SER A 202 -0.28 -8.64 6.63
C SER A 202 -1.19 -9.76 6.12
N LYS A 203 -1.72 -10.58 7.03
CA LYS A 203 -2.61 -11.68 6.66
C LYS A 203 -4.04 -11.22 6.61
N PHE A 204 -4.70 -11.53 5.51
CA PHE A 204 -6.11 -11.25 5.28
C PHE A 204 -6.83 -12.50 4.81
N ASN A 205 -8.08 -12.66 5.24
CA ASN A 205 -9.02 -13.59 4.62
C ASN A 205 -9.78 -12.87 3.48
N THR A 206 -10.56 -13.60 2.72
CA THR A 206 -11.24 -13.11 1.51
C THR A 206 -12.15 -11.91 1.80
N GLU A 207 -12.90 -11.94 2.89
CA GLU A 207 -13.89 -10.91 3.23
C GLU A 207 -13.25 -9.51 3.39
N PRO A 208 -12.30 -9.25 4.31
CA PRO A 208 -11.65 -7.95 4.41
C PRO A 208 -10.75 -7.63 3.20
N LEU A 209 -10.23 -8.64 2.49
CA LEU A 209 -9.45 -8.41 1.27
C LEU A 209 -10.31 -7.79 0.15
N SER A 210 -11.58 -8.14 0.07
CA SER A 210 -12.48 -7.58 -0.95
C SER A 210 -12.60 -6.06 -0.84
N SER A 211 -12.46 -5.49 0.36
CA SER A 211 -12.49 -4.04 0.58
C SER A 211 -11.25 -3.29 0.07
N PHE A 212 -10.18 -4.01 -0.31
CA PHE A 212 -8.98 -3.40 -0.90
C PHE A 212 -9.18 -2.98 -2.35
N PHE A 213 -10.23 -3.46 -3.03
CA PHE A 213 -10.56 -2.94 -4.34
C PHE A 213 -11.12 -1.53 -4.20
N PRO A 214 -10.55 -0.53 -4.88
CA PRO A 214 -10.95 0.86 -4.75
C PRO A 214 -12.26 1.11 -5.51
N PHE A 215 -13.40 0.79 -4.90
CA PHE A 215 -14.73 1.11 -5.43
C PHE A 215 -15.04 2.61 -5.32
N THR A 216 -14.07 3.44 -5.67
CA THR A 216 -14.16 4.90 -5.50
C THR A 216 -14.65 5.54 -6.77
N SER A 217 -15.58 6.49 -6.62
CA SER A 217 -16.01 7.37 -7.70
C SER A 217 -15.33 8.72 -7.52
N PHE A 218 -14.74 9.22 -8.59
CA PHE A 218 -14.15 10.56 -8.60
C PHE A 218 -15.26 11.62 -8.52
N ASP A 219 -15.13 12.56 -7.59
CA ASP A 219 -16.01 13.70 -7.47
C ASP A 219 -15.54 14.83 -8.37
N LEU A 220 -16.23 15.03 -9.49
CA LEU A 220 -16.02 16.18 -10.34
C LEU A 220 -16.86 17.35 -9.79
N THR A 221 -16.35 18.00 -8.76
CA THR A 221 -17.01 19.14 -8.12
C THR A 221 -16.05 20.32 -8.08
N SER A 222 -16.49 21.47 -8.64
CA SER A 222 -15.85 22.76 -8.47
C SER A 222 -16.67 23.60 -7.49
N ASP A 223 -16.03 24.55 -6.80
CA ASP A 223 -16.73 25.48 -5.90
C ASP A 223 -17.69 26.42 -6.66
N THR A 224 -17.45 26.59 -7.96
CA THR A 224 -18.24 27.39 -8.89
C THR A 224 -18.46 26.64 -10.19
N GLY A 225 -19.51 26.99 -10.94
CA GLY A 225 -19.74 26.39 -12.25
C GLY A 225 -21.20 26.06 -12.52
N ILE A 226 -21.41 25.25 -13.56
CA ILE A 226 -22.74 24.81 -13.99
C ILE A 226 -22.98 23.42 -13.40
N LEU A 227 -24.18 23.20 -12.83
CA LEU A 227 -24.60 21.86 -12.40
C LEU A 227 -24.92 21.01 -13.64
N TYR A 228 -24.11 19.98 -13.85
CA TYR A 228 -24.31 19.02 -14.94
C TYR A 228 -25.20 17.84 -14.54
N GLY A 229 -25.31 17.56 -13.24
CA GLY A 229 -26.13 16.45 -12.74
C GLY A 229 -25.72 15.97 -11.37
N ILE A 230 -26.20 14.76 -11.03
CA ILE A 230 -25.86 14.06 -9.82
C ILE A 230 -25.11 12.77 -10.19
N ASN A 231 -23.95 12.56 -9.59
CA ASN A 231 -23.19 11.33 -9.75
C ASN A 231 -24.00 10.14 -9.18
N ARG A 232 -24.30 9.16 -10.02
CA ARG A 232 -25.14 8.01 -9.60
C ARG A 232 -24.45 7.04 -8.65
N HIS A 233 -23.12 7.09 -8.52
CA HIS A 233 -22.37 6.18 -7.65
C HIS A 233 -22.31 6.65 -6.20
N ASN A 234 -22.14 7.96 -5.98
CA ASN A 234 -21.94 8.53 -4.65
C ASN A 234 -22.94 9.65 -4.30
N SER A 235 -23.90 9.94 -5.19
CA SER A 235 -24.92 10.98 -5.03
C SER A 235 -24.36 12.40 -4.86
N SER A 236 -23.09 12.64 -5.25
CA SER A 236 -22.52 13.98 -5.25
C SER A 236 -23.01 14.82 -6.43
N MET A 237 -23.06 16.14 -6.25
CA MET A 237 -23.36 17.06 -7.34
C MET A 237 -22.17 17.21 -8.27
N VAL A 238 -22.39 17.09 -9.57
CA VAL A 238 -21.37 17.35 -10.60
C VAL A 238 -21.45 18.83 -11.00
N LEU A 239 -20.64 19.65 -10.33
CA LEU A 239 -20.46 21.07 -10.64
C LEU A 239 -19.12 21.24 -11.38
N PHE A 240 -19.15 21.88 -12.54
CA PHE A 240 -17.95 22.06 -13.34
C PHE A 240 -17.91 23.42 -14.01
N ASP A 241 -16.81 24.14 -13.80
CA ASP A 241 -16.54 25.39 -14.49
C ASP A 241 -15.55 25.17 -15.64
N ARG A 242 -16.10 24.99 -16.84
CA ARG A 242 -15.31 24.79 -18.06
C ARG A 242 -14.55 26.02 -18.54
N PHE A 243 -14.83 27.20 -17.98
CA PHE A 243 -14.20 28.45 -18.37
C PHE A 243 -13.01 28.82 -17.48
N SER A 244 -12.86 28.16 -16.32
CA SER A 244 -11.74 28.37 -15.40
C SER A 244 -10.53 27.52 -15.73
N LEU A 245 -10.63 26.59 -16.70
CA LEU A 245 -9.52 25.74 -17.10
C LEU A 245 -8.44 26.62 -17.78
N THR A 246 -7.30 26.72 -17.15
CA THR A 246 -6.06 27.22 -17.77
C THR A 246 -5.52 26.15 -18.72
N ASN A 247 -5.35 26.52 -19.99
CA ASN A 247 -4.67 25.70 -20.99
C ASN A 247 -3.19 25.59 -20.68
#